data_2d47623713fed139a36227946580a45f
#
_entry.id   2d47623713fed139a36227946580a45f
#
_cell.length_a   1.000
_cell.length_b   1.000
_cell.length_c   1.000
_cell.angle_alpha   90.00
_cell.angle_beta   90.00
_cell.angle_gamma   90.00
#
_symmetry.space_group_name_H-M   'P 1'
#
loop_
_entity.id
_entity.type
_entity.pdbx_description
1 polymer ?
#
loop_
_entity_poly.entity_id
_entity_poly.type
_entity_poly.pdbx_seq_one_letter_code
_entity_poly.pdbx_strand_id
1 'polypeptide(L)'
;MRIGFDIRPFLKQETGVGVYFKNLLTELARLDSENEYYLFSASWKDRFDPSKIPSFKKGDFRDLRWPVKAVNFLWYKLGRPRLDSVFKTDLDLTHSPTPIILPTKGKKIVTVCDLFFMDFPGKADRQARTHFLKGTKRSLRIADGVLTISEFTKKALIEKFGLAENKIKVTYLGLNGIYLETAAGRGELEAARRALNLPPEYLLFVGATEPRKNLLNLIDALALVHQRYRKIPLVLVGRRGDDHDNLLATIVARSLGPWVRILGYRPERELKYFYQAASAFIFPSFCEGFGLPLLEAMASGVPVAASGVTAMPEVAGDAACFFDPESPEDMAEKMIRVLEDEDMRQDLIEKGRTRALDFRWEKTAAETLEFYRSVSGRA
;
A
#
# COMPACT_ATOMS: atom_id res chain seq x y z
N MET A 1 -3.88 -24.19 -14.59
CA MET A 1 -3.26 -24.50 -13.28
C MET A 1 -4.31 -24.40 -12.18
N ARG A 2 -4.13 -25.13 -11.09
CA ARG A 2 -4.90 -25.00 -9.85
C ARG A 2 -4.12 -24.16 -8.87
N ILE A 3 -4.63 -22.96 -8.55
CA ILE A 3 -3.90 -21.93 -7.82
C ILE A 3 -4.61 -21.66 -6.49
N GLY A 4 -3.90 -21.86 -5.38
CA GLY A 4 -4.44 -21.63 -4.03
C GLY A 4 -4.03 -20.28 -3.45
N PHE A 5 -4.99 -19.56 -2.83
CA PHE A 5 -4.78 -18.26 -2.20
C PHE A 5 -5.24 -18.22 -0.75
N ASP A 6 -4.52 -17.45 0.07
CA ASP A 6 -4.98 -17.05 1.40
C ASP A 6 -5.64 -15.67 1.33
N ILE A 7 -6.94 -15.61 1.53
CA ILE A 7 -7.69 -14.36 1.52
C ILE A 7 -7.98 -13.79 2.92
N ARG A 8 -7.42 -14.39 3.98
CA ARG A 8 -7.56 -13.88 5.37
C ARG A 8 -7.09 -12.42 5.57
N PRO A 9 -6.12 -11.88 4.82
CA PRO A 9 -5.79 -10.45 4.88
C PRO A 9 -6.98 -9.53 4.59
N PHE A 10 -8.05 -10.01 3.94
CA PHE A 10 -9.28 -9.24 3.67
C PHE A 10 -10.31 -9.28 4.81
N LEU A 11 -10.12 -10.14 5.81
CA LEU A 11 -11.09 -10.28 6.92
C LEU A 11 -11.16 -9.03 7.81
N LYS A 12 -10.10 -8.24 7.83
CA LYS A 12 -10.01 -7.02 8.62
C LYS A 12 -10.06 -5.80 7.70
N GLN A 13 -10.15 -4.62 8.33
CA GLN A 13 -10.17 -3.34 7.64
C GLN A 13 -9.13 -3.27 6.51
N GLU A 14 -9.47 -2.59 5.42
CA GLU A 14 -8.59 -2.42 4.26
C GLU A 14 -7.21 -1.92 4.67
N THR A 15 -6.22 -2.76 4.45
CA THR A 15 -4.79 -2.43 4.59
C THR A 15 -4.19 -2.34 3.19
N GLY A 16 -3.01 -1.72 3.04
CA GLY A 16 -2.33 -1.68 1.73
C GLY A 16 -2.18 -3.06 1.09
N VAL A 17 -1.85 -4.10 1.88
CA VAL A 17 -1.80 -5.49 1.40
C VAL A 17 -3.19 -6.01 0.99
N GLY A 18 -4.24 -5.63 1.72
CA GLY A 18 -5.62 -5.99 1.38
C GLY A 18 -6.07 -5.35 0.06
N VAL A 19 -5.78 -4.06 -0.14
CA VAL A 19 -6.05 -3.34 -1.39
C VAL A 19 -5.31 -3.98 -2.57
N TYR A 20 -4.00 -4.23 -2.43
CA TYR A 20 -3.20 -4.93 -3.43
C TYR A 20 -3.84 -6.25 -3.85
N PHE A 21 -4.10 -7.11 -2.88
CA PHE A 21 -4.51 -8.47 -3.21
C PHE A 21 -5.95 -8.55 -3.71
N LYS A 22 -6.84 -7.69 -3.22
CA LYS A 22 -8.22 -7.55 -3.73
C LYS A 22 -8.21 -7.17 -5.21
N ASN A 23 -7.45 -6.13 -5.57
CA ASN A 23 -7.37 -5.68 -6.95
C ASN A 23 -6.69 -6.72 -7.85
N LEU A 24 -5.62 -7.37 -7.39
CA LEU A 24 -4.98 -8.47 -8.10
C LEU A 24 -5.98 -9.59 -8.40
N LEU A 25 -6.72 -10.07 -7.39
CA LEU A 25 -7.72 -11.13 -7.60
C LEU A 25 -8.85 -10.70 -8.51
N THR A 26 -9.28 -9.44 -8.45
CA THR A 26 -10.31 -8.89 -9.35
C THR A 26 -9.85 -8.93 -10.80
N GLU A 27 -8.61 -8.51 -11.07
CA GLU A 27 -8.08 -8.54 -12.43
C GLU A 27 -7.75 -9.97 -12.91
N LEU A 28 -7.27 -10.85 -12.03
CA LEU A 28 -7.10 -12.25 -12.36
C LEU A 28 -8.43 -12.91 -12.76
N ALA A 29 -9.51 -12.61 -12.04
CA ALA A 29 -10.84 -13.14 -12.38
C ALA A 29 -11.36 -12.61 -13.71
N ARG A 30 -10.99 -11.39 -14.10
CA ARG A 30 -11.36 -10.77 -15.38
C ARG A 30 -10.54 -11.30 -16.55
N LEU A 31 -9.23 -11.45 -16.37
CA LEU A 31 -8.29 -11.76 -17.46
C LEU A 31 -8.14 -13.27 -17.71
N ASP A 32 -8.28 -14.08 -16.66
CA ASP A 32 -7.95 -15.49 -16.72
C ASP A 32 -9.20 -16.38 -16.72
N SER A 33 -9.36 -17.16 -17.77
CA SER A 33 -10.45 -18.14 -17.91
C SER A 33 -9.95 -19.60 -17.91
N GLU A 34 -8.63 -19.81 -17.90
CA GLU A 34 -8.02 -21.13 -18.05
C GLU A 34 -7.73 -21.79 -16.70
N ASN A 35 -7.25 -21.01 -15.74
CA ASN A 35 -6.85 -21.51 -14.43
C ASN A 35 -8.04 -21.67 -13.48
N GLU A 36 -7.84 -22.51 -12.46
CA GLU A 36 -8.79 -22.76 -11.38
C GLU A 36 -8.26 -22.11 -10.10
N TYR A 37 -9.12 -21.38 -9.39
CA TYR A 37 -8.75 -20.56 -8.24
C TYR A 37 -9.37 -21.09 -6.94
N TYR A 38 -8.54 -21.44 -5.98
CA TYR A 38 -8.93 -22.04 -4.70
C TYR A 38 -8.66 -21.04 -3.57
N LEU A 39 -9.72 -20.42 -3.08
CA LEU A 39 -9.64 -19.33 -2.10
C LEU A 39 -9.88 -19.84 -0.69
N PHE A 40 -8.90 -19.66 0.18
CA PHE A 40 -8.95 -20.09 1.56
C PHE A 40 -9.12 -18.91 2.51
N SER A 41 -10.09 -19.04 3.41
CA SER A 41 -10.25 -18.19 4.58
C SER A 41 -10.40 -19.04 5.83
N ALA A 42 -9.97 -18.52 6.97
CA ALA A 42 -10.22 -19.13 8.28
C ALA A 42 -10.28 -18.05 9.36
N SER A 43 -11.38 -18.01 10.09
CA SER A 43 -11.52 -17.20 11.31
C SER A 43 -12.54 -17.82 12.24
N TRP A 44 -12.29 -17.71 13.53
CA TRP A 44 -13.29 -18.13 14.55
C TRP A 44 -14.36 -17.06 14.74
N LYS A 45 -13.98 -15.80 14.75
CA LYS A 45 -14.86 -14.66 15.07
C LYS A 45 -15.40 -13.97 13.82
N ASP A 46 -14.48 -13.60 12.92
CA ASP A 46 -14.79 -12.78 11.75
C ASP A 46 -15.02 -13.70 10.55
N ARG A 47 -16.26 -13.72 10.03
CA ARG A 47 -16.58 -14.48 8.83
C ARG A 47 -16.26 -13.66 7.60
N PHE A 48 -15.80 -14.33 6.56
CA PHE A 48 -15.58 -13.71 5.28
C PHE A 48 -16.93 -13.44 4.59
N ASP A 49 -17.09 -12.25 4.03
CA ASP A 49 -18.25 -11.90 3.22
C ASP A 49 -17.99 -12.33 1.75
N PRO A 50 -18.69 -13.38 1.26
CA PRO A 50 -18.45 -13.89 -0.10
C PRO A 50 -18.70 -12.86 -1.19
N SER A 51 -19.52 -11.82 -0.95
CA SER A 51 -19.78 -10.75 -1.92
C SER A 51 -18.55 -9.91 -2.24
N LYS A 52 -17.52 -9.97 -1.38
CA LYS A 52 -16.25 -9.26 -1.57
C LYS A 52 -15.24 -10.05 -2.40
N ILE A 53 -15.56 -11.30 -2.76
CA ILE A 53 -14.70 -12.14 -3.59
C ILE A 53 -15.08 -11.93 -5.06
N PRO A 54 -14.12 -11.64 -5.95
CA PRO A 54 -14.40 -11.64 -7.37
C PRO A 54 -14.86 -13.03 -7.84
N SER A 55 -15.81 -13.05 -8.77
CA SER A 55 -16.35 -14.30 -9.31
C SER A 55 -15.36 -14.91 -10.29
N PHE A 56 -14.73 -16.00 -9.90
CA PHE A 56 -13.91 -16.83 -10.79
C PHE A 56 -14.75 -17.84 -11.55
N LYS A 57 -14.40 -18.10 -12.81
CA LYS A 57 -15.11 -19.08 -13.66
C LYS A 57 -14.95 -20.51 -13.16
N LYS A 58 -13.82 -20.83 -12.54
CA LYS A 58 -13.48 -22.17 -12.04
C LYS A 58 -12.76 -22.08 -10.70
N GLY A 59 -13.03 -23.00 -9.80
CA GLY A 59 -12.37 -23.09 -8.50
C GLY A 59 -13.33 -23.34 -7.34
N ASP A 60 -12.86 -23.13 -6.12
CA ASP A 60 -13.63 -23.35 -4.89
C ASP A 60 -13.26 -22.28 -3.84
N PHE A 61 -14.20 -21.97 -2.98
CA PHE A 61 -13.98 -21.08 -1.85
C PHE A 61 -14.32 -21.80 -0.55
N ARG A 62 -13.40 -21.76 0.42
CA ARG A 62 -13.62 -22.34 1.74
C ARG A 62 -13.27 -21.36 2.85
N ASP A 63 -14.27 -21.07 3.68
CA ASP A 63 -14.14 -20.27 4.90
C ASP A 63 -14.34 -21.17 6.12
N LEU A 64 -13.26 -21.52 6.81
CA LEU A 64 -13.26 -22.48 7.91
C LEU A 64 -13.35 -21.78 9.27
N ARG A 65 -14.08 -22.38 10.22
CA ARG A 65 -14.15 -21.89 11.62
C ARG A 65 -12.92 -22.34 12.42
N TRP A 66 -11.75 -21.91 11.96
CA TRP A 66 -10.49 -22.21 12.64
C TRP A 66 -9.89 -20.92 13.20
N PRO A 67 -9.35 -20.96 14.45
CA PRO A 67 -8.66 -19.79 15.00
C PRO A 67 -7.42 -19.43 14.15
N VAL A 68 -7.33 -18.18 13.71
CA VAL A 68 -6.23 -17.70 12.87
C VAL A 68 -4.85 -18.00 13.48
N LYS A 69 -4.72 -17.79 14.81
CA LYS A 69 -3.46 -18.08 15.52
C LYS A 69 -3.08 -19.57 15.48
N ALA A 70 -4.06 -20.46 15.60
CA ALA A 70 -3.83 -21.91 15.53
C ALA A 70 -3.40 -22.33 14.11
N VAL A 71 -4.10 -21.84 13.07
CA VAL A 71 -3.74 -22.10 11.67
C VAL A 71 -2.32 -21.63 11.38
N ASN A 72 -1.99 -20.39 11.75
CA ASN A 72 -0.64 -19.84 11.55
C ASN A 72 0.42 -20.64 12.30
N PHE A 73 0.15 -21.06 13.54
CA PHE A 73 1.07 -21.89 14.31
C PHE A 73 1.32 -23.26 13.64
N LEU A 74 0.25 -23.94 13.21
CA LEU A 74 0.34 -25.25 12.54
C LEU A 74 1.08 -25.12 11.20
N TRP A 75 0.79 -24.10 10.40
CA TRP A 75 1.50 -23.85 9.15
C TRP A 75 2.96 -23.50 9.38
N TYR A 76 3.23 -22.68 10.38
CA TYR A 76 4.59 -22.28 10.71
C TYR A 76 5.43 -23.44 11.28
N LYS A 77 4.87 -24.25 12.18
CA LYS A 77 5.62 -25.33 12.86
C LYS A 77 5.62 -26.64 12.06
N LEU A 78 4.46 -27.05 11.55
CA LEU A 78 4.25 -28.39 11.00
C LEU A 78 4.07 -28.38 9.48
N GLY A 79 3.80 -27.24 8.84
CA GLY A 79 3.45 -27.18 7.42
C GLY A 79 2.17 -27.96 7.09
N ARG A 80 1.24 -28.05 8.06
CA ARG A 80 -0.03 -28.79 7.92
C ARG A 80 -1.18 -28.03 8.63
N PRO A 81 -2.46 -28.26 8.23
CA PRO A 81 -2.85 -29.01 7.04
C PRO A 81 -2.38 -28.31 5.76
N ARG A 82 -2.13 -29.10 4.70
CA ARG A 82 -1.88 -28.53 3.37
C ARG A 82 -3.19 -28.04 2.77
N LEU A 83 -3.16 -26.99 1.96
CA LEU A 83 -4.33 -26.52 1.23
C LEU A 83 -4.89 -27.58 0.29
N ASP A 84 -4.05 -28.43 -0.29
CA ASP A 84 -4.47 -29.61 -1.06
C ASP A 84 -5.46 -30.50 -0.28
N SER A 85 -5.20 -30.72 1.00
CA SER A 85 -6.08 -31.51 1.86
C SER A 85 -7.38 -30.78 2.20
N VAL A 86 -7.34 -29.45 2.34
CA VAL A 86 -8.51 -28.61 2.60
C VAL A 86 -9.46 -28.63 1.40
N PHE A 87 -8.94 -28.52 0.20
CA PHE A 87 -9.73 -28.49 -1.03
C PHE A 87 -9.97 -29.89 -1.63
N LYS A 88 -9.32 -30.91 -1.09
CA LYS A 88 -9.35 -32.31 -1.60
C LYS A 88 -8.93 -32.40 -3.08
N THR A 89 -7.97 -31.57 -3.48
CA THR A 89 -7.39 -31.53 -4.82
C THR A 89 -5.91 -31.14 -4.74
N ASP A 90 -5.09 -31.66 -5.63
CA ASP A 90 -3.69 -31.26 -5.71
C ASP A 90 -3.60 -29.89 -6.38
N LEU A 91 -2.96 -28.94 -5.70
CA LEU A 91 -2.72 -27.59 -6.19
C LEU A 91 -1.38 -27.53 -6.93
N ASP A 92 -1.34 -26.90 -8.10
CA ASP A 92 -0.10 -26.69 -8.86
C ASP A 92 0.79 -25.65 -8.16
N LEU A 93 0.17 -24.61 -7.59
CA LEU A 93 0.87 -23.62 -6.79
C LEU A 93 -0.03 -22.96 -5.74
N THR A 94 0.60 -22.33 -4.76
CA THR A 94 -0.06 -21.41 -3.81
C THR A 94 0.63 -20.06 -3.82
N HIS A 95 -0.16 -19.00 -3.71
CA HIS A 95 0.33 -17.63 -3.54
C HIS A 95 -0.21 -17.00 -2.26
N SER A 96 0.70 -16.55 -1.41
CA SER A 96 0.38 -15.75 -0.22
C SER A 96 0.69 -14.28 -0.46
N PRO A 97 -0.26 -13.37 -0.17
CA PRO A 97 -0.02 -11.92 -0.30
C PRO A 97 0.88 -11.36 0.81
N THR A 98 1.37 -12.21 1.68
CA THR A 98 2.26 -11.88 2.78
C THR A 98 3.43 -12.86 2.80
N PRO A 99 4.55 -12.55 3.46
CA PRO A 99 5.68 -13.47 3.58
C PRO A 99 5.42 -14.64 4.57
N ILE A 100 4.22 -15.22 4.51
CA ILE A 100 3.81 -16.42 5.24
C ILE A 100 3.46 -17.49 4.22
N ILE A 101 4.26 -18.55 4.17
CA ILE A 101 4.07 -19.60 3.17
C ILE A 101 2.78 -20.37 3.40
N LEU A 102 2.07 -20.66 2.32
CA LEU A 102 0.90 -21.55 2.31
C LEU A 102 1.35 -22.98 2.03
N PRO A 103 1.13 -23.93 2.95
CA PRO A 103 1.55 -25.31 2.75
C PRO A 103 0.80 -25.97 1.59
N THR A 104 1.53 -26.51 0.62
CA THR A 104 1.03 -27.27 -0.53
C THR A 104 2.06 -28.31 -0.95
N LYS A 105 1.64 -29.30 -1.76
CA LYS A 105 2.55 -30.17 -2.50
C LYS A 105 3.19 -29.46 -3.69
N GLY A 106 2.44 -28.51 -4.28
CA GLY A 106 2.86 -27.72 -5.44
C GLY A 106 3.86 -26.62 -5.09
N LYS A 107 4.07 -25.72 -6.03
CA LYS A 107 4.95 -24.55 -5.92
C LYS A 107 4.40 -23.52 -4.92
N LYS A 108 5.30 -22.75 -4.34
CA LYS A 108 4.99 -21.78 -3.28
C LYS A 108 5.50 -20.41 -3.66
N ILE A 109 4.59 -19.46 -3.81
CA ILE A 109 4.89 -18.07 -4.09
C ILE A 109 4.45 -17.21 -2.90
N VAL A 110 5.26 -16.23 -2.54
CA VAL A 110 4.93 -15.23 -1.52
C VAL A 110 5.13 -13.84 -2.08
N THR A 111 4.30 -12.88 -1.64
CA THR A 111 4.56 -11.46 -1.90
C THR A 111 5.20 -10.83 -0.66
N VAL A 112 6.23 -10.02 -0.89
CA VAL A 112 6.85 -9.15 0.11
C VAL A 112 6.66 -7.71 -0.34
N CYS A 113 5.77 -6.99 0.34
CA CYS A 113 5.47 -5.60 -0.02
C CYS A 113 6.56 -4.63 0.47
N ASP A 114 7.07 -4.84 1.69
CA ASP A 114 8.15 -4.04 2.27
C ASP A 114 8.93 -4.83 3.32
N LEU A 115 10.00 -4.24 3.80
CA LEU A 115 10.84 -4.75 4.88
C LEU A 115 10.98 -3.72 6.02
N PHE A 116 10.00 -2.83 6.19
CA PHE A 116 10.00 -1.76 7.19
C PHE A 116 10.40 -2.23 8.58
N PHE A 117 9.91 -3.41 9.00
CA PHE A 117 10.23 -4.01 10.29
C PHE A 117 11.73 -4.30 10.49
N MET A 118 12.53 -4.32 9.43
CA MET A 118 13.99 -4.48 9.48
C MET A 118 14.69 -3.13 9.45
N ASP A 119 14.24 -2.20 8.62
CA ASP A 119 14.90 -0.93 8.38
C ASP A 119 14.71 0.05 9.53
N PHE A 120 13.55 -0.02 10.19
CA PHE A 120 13.19 0.87 11.30
C PHE A 120 12.86 0.08 12.58
N PRO A 121 13.85 -0.63 13.15
CA PRO A 121 13.63 -1.53 14.29
C PRO A 121 13.10 -0.84 15.55
N GLY A 122 13.38 0.44 15.73
CA GLY A 122 12.89 1.24 16.86
C GLY A 122 11.43 1.69 16.72
N LYS A 123 10.87 1.60 15.51
CA LYS A 123 9.49 2.03 15.19
C LYS A 123 8.51 0.86 15.07
N ALA A 124 8.93 -0.36 15.38
CA ALA A 124 8.10 -1.57 15.34
C ALA A 124 8.17 -2.31 16.68
N ASP A 125 7.06 -2.93 17.10
CA ASP A 125 7.03 -3.77 18.31
C ASP A 125 8.09 -4.88 18.23
N ARG A 126 8.90 -4.98 19.28
CA ARG A 126 10.07 -5.87 19.31
C ARG A 126 9.72 -7.35 19.18
N GLN A 127 8.62 -7.79 19.81
CA GLN A 127 8.23 -9.21 19.79
C GLN A 127 7.59 -9.56 18.45
N ALA A 128 6.66 -8.71 17.96
CA ALA A 128 6.03 -8.85 16.67
C ALA A 128 7.08 -8.84 15.55
N ARG A 129 8.05 -7.91 15.60
CA ARG A 129 9.18 -7.83 14.67
C ARG A 129 10.01 -9.11 14.63
N THR A 130 10.42 -9.64 15.79
CA THR A 130 11.25 -10.84 15.85
C THR A 130 10.51 -12.06 15.28
N HIS A 131 9.22 -12.19 15.60
CA HIS A 131 8.40 -13.28 15.10
C HIS A 131 8.20 -13.18 13.58
N PHE A 132 7.89 -11.98 13.09
CA PHE A 132 7.69 -11.71 11.68
C PHE A 132 8.97 -11.94 10.87
N LEU A 133 10.11 -11.47 11.37
CA LEU A 133 11.43 -11.68 10.74
C LEU A 133 11.78 -13.17 10.59
N LYS A 134 11.60 -13.96 11.66
CA LYS A 134 11.85 -15.40 11.59
C LYS A 134 10.92 -16.10 10.59
N GLY A 135 9.65 -15.70 10.56
CA GLY A 135 8.66 -16.20 9.62
C GLY A 135 9.02 -15.89 8.18
N THR A 136 9.32 -14.64 7.89
CA THR A 136 9.76 -14.15 6.58
C THR A 136 11.00 -14.90 6.10
N LYS A 137 12.06 -14.96 6.92
CA LYS A 137 13.30 -15.66 6.55
C LYS A 137 13.08 -17.13 6.20
N ARG A 138 12.22 -17.82 6.97
CA ARG A 138 11.85 -19.22 6.68
C ARG A 138 11.09 -19.33 5.37
N SER A 139 10.07 -18.47 5.17
CA SER A 139 9.23 -18.50 3.97
C SER A 139 10.04 -18.22 2.71
N LEU A 140 10.90 -17.21 2.72
CA LEU A 140 11.77 -16.86 1.60
C LEU A 140 12.72 -18.00 1.22
N ARG A 141 13.20 -18.76 2.20
CA ARG A 141 14.07 -19.92 1.94
C ARG A 141 13.36 -21.04 1.19
N ILE A 142 12.10 -21.32 1.53
CA ILE A 142 11.34 -22.46 0.99
C ILE A 142 10.36 -22.07 -0.15
N ALA A 143 10.16 -20.77 -0.41
CA ALA A 143 9.39 -20.30 -1.55
C ALA A 143 10.09 -20.69 -2.85
N ASP A 144 9.32 -21.10 -3.86
CA ASP A 144 9.80 -21.33 -5.23
C ASP A 144 9.92 -20.01 -6.00
N GLY A 145 9.08 -19.02 -5.69
CA GLY A 145 9.11 -17.67 -6.25
C GLY A 145 8.73 -16.60 -5.23
N VAL A 146 9.21 -15.39 -5.44
CA VAL A 146 8.91 -14.21 -4.61
C VAL A 146 8.43 -13.09 -5.50
N LEU A 147 7.23 -12.57 -5.22
CA LEU A 147 6.74 -11.33 -5.80
C LEU A 147 7.08 -10.17 -4.87
N THR A 148 7.41 -9.04 -5.46
CA THR A 148 7.55 -7.78 -4.74
C THR A 148 6.97 -6.64 -5.57
N ILE A 149 6.70 -5.51 -4.93
CA ILE A 149 5.94 -4.41 -5.53
C ILE A 149 6.81 -3.22 -5.93
N SER A 150 8.15 -3.34 -5.76
CA SER A 150 9.12 -2.33 -6.18
C SER A 150 10.51 -2.93 -6.38
N GLU A 151 11.34 -2.30 -7.21
CA GLU A 151 12.76 -2.65 -7.36
C GLU A 151 13.52 -2.36 -6.06
N PHE A 152 13.11 -1.31 -5.33
CA PHE A 152 13.65 -1.03 -3.99
C PHE A 152 13.51 -2.24 -3.06
N THR A 153 12.32 -2.82 -2.96
CA THR A 153 12.11 -4.01 -2.12
C THR A 153 12.83 -5.24 -2.67
N LYS A 154 12.90 -5.42 -4.00
CA LYS A 154 13.69 -6.49 -4.63
C LYS A 154 15.16 -6.39 -4.22
N LYS A 155 15.77 -5.22 -4.34
CA LYS A 155 17.15 -4.97 -3.94
C LYS A 155 17.37 -5.31 -2.46
N ALA A 156 16.49 -4.84 -1.59
CA ALA A 156 16.54 -5.13 -0.16
C ALA A 156 16.42 -6.66 0.15
N LEU A 157 15.61 -7.39 -0.62
CA LEU A 157 15.49 -8.86 -0.49
C LEU A 157 16.80 -9.57 -0.89
N ILE A 158 17.44 -9.14 -1.96
CA ILE A 158 18.74 -9.68 -2.39
C ILE A 158 19.80 -9.39 -1.33
N GLU A 159 19.94 -8.15 -0.91
CA GLU A 159 20.98 -7.70 0.02
C GLU A 159 20.82 -8.33 1.43
N LYS A 160 19.61 -8.34 1.98
CA LYS A 160 19.37 -8.74 3.37
C LYS A 160 19.13 -10.24 3.56
N PHE A 161 18.66 -10.93 2.52
CA PHE A 161 18.33 -12.36 2.61
C PHE A 161 19.15 -13.24 1.66
N GLY A 162 19.98 -12.66 0.79
CA GLY A 162 20.81 -13.41 -0.16
C GLY A 162 19.97 -14.18 -1.20
N LEU A 163 18.81 -13.67 -1.57
CA LEU A 163 17.95 -14.32 -2.55
C LEU A 163 18.54 -14.16 -3.96
N ALA A 164 18.47 -15.24 -4.74
CA ALA A 164 18.85 -15.18 -6.15
C ALA A 164 17.86 -14.26 -6.91
N GLU A 165 18.39 -13.39 -7.76
CA GLU A 165 17.61 -12.39 -8.49
C GLU A 165 16.51 -13.02 -9.34
N ASN A 166 16.79 -14.13 -10.03
CA ASN A 166 15.84 -14.87 -10.87
C ASN A 166 14.66 -15.48 -10.08
N LYS A 167 14.76 -15.54 -8.75
CA LYS A 167 13.67 -15.99 -7.88
C LYS A 167 12.66 -14.88 -7.59
N ILE A 168 13.01 -13.63 -7.87
CA ILE A 168 12.22 -12.45 -7.51
C ILE A 168 11.68 -11.78 -8.77
N LYS A 169 10.37 -11.57 -8.83
CA LYS A 169 9.72 -10.76 -9.87
C LYS A 169 9.11 -9.53 -9.22
N VAL A 170 9.39 -8.37 -9.79
CA VAL A 170 8.70 -7.13 -9.44
C VAL A 170 7.42 -7.05 -10.27
N THR A 171 6.30 -6.79 -9.59
CA THR A 171 5.01 -6.46 -10.21
C THR A 171 4.50 -5.20 -9.52
N TYR A 172 4.57 -4.07 -10.20
CA TYR A 172 4.11 -2.80 -9.65
C TYR A 172 2.62 -2.85 -9.36
N LEU A 173 2.19 -2.11 -8.34
CA LEU A 173 0.78 -1.95 -8.03
C LEU A 173 0.10 -1.10 -9.10
N GLY A 174 -1.18 -1.37 -9.34
CA GLY A 174 -2.02 -0.55 -10.20
C GLY A 174 -2.72 0.58 -9.43
N LEU A 175 -3.21 1.53 -10.18
CA LEU A 175 -4.07 2.61 -9.69
C LEU A 175 -5.55 2.23 -9.88
N ASN A 176 -6.38 2.60 -8.91
CA ASN A 176 -7.82 2.42 -9.06
C ASN A 176 -8.38 3.43 -10.07
N GLY A 177 -9.22 2.96 -11.00
CA GLY A 177 -9.80 3.75 -12.09
C GLY A 177 -10.52 5.03 -11.63
N ILE A 178 -11.03 5.07 -10.40
CA ILE A 178 -11.70 6.25 -9.82
C ILE A 178 -10.80 7.51 -9.80
N TYR A 179 -9.48 7.36 -9.70
CA TYR A 179 -8.53 8.46 -9.72
C TYR A 179 -8.11 8.87 -11.13
N LEU A 180 -8.40 8.02 -12.14
CA LEU A 180 -8.18 8.30 -13.56
C LEU A 180 -9.41 8.92 -14.24
N GLU A 181 -10.53 8.99 -13.53
CA GLU A 181 -11.73 9.69 -14.03
C GLU A 181 -11.41 11.15 -14.28
N THR A 182 -12.12 11.76 -15.23
CA THR A 182 -12.04 13.20 -15.49
C THR A 182 -12.19 13.98 -14.19
N ALA A 183 -11.34 14.98 -13.99
CA ALA A 183 -11.41 15.84 -12.81
C ALA A 183 -12.83 16.38 -12.65
N ALA A 184 -13.31 16.40 -11.41
CA ALA A 184 -14.64 16.93 -11.09
C ALA A 184 -14.80 18.36 -11.64
N GLY A 185 -15.94 18.63 -12.26
CA GLY A 185 -16.25 19.99 -12.71
C GLY A 185 -16.25 20.97 -11.52
N ARG A 186 -15.98 22.25 -11.80
CA ARG A 186 -15.88 23.29 -10.75
C ARG A 186 -17.07 23.28 -9.78
N GLY A 187 -18.30 23.13 -10.29
CA GLY A 187 -19.52 23.09 -9.45
C GLY A 187 -19.59 21.83 -8.57
N GLU A 188 -19.17 20.67 -9.08
CA GLU A 188 -19.11 19.41 -8.34
C GLU A 188 -18.04 19.48 -7.22
N LEU A 189 -16.87 20.00 -7.54
CA LEU A 189 -15.77 20.15 -6.57
C LEU A 189 -16.15 21.12 -5.44
N GLU A 190 -16.82 22.24 -5.76
CA GLU A 190 -17.33 23.19 -4.77
C GLU A 190 -18.44 22.57 -3.88
N ALA A 191 -19.32 21.75 -4.47
CA ALA A 191 -20.33 21.01 -3.70
C ALA A 191 -19.67 19.99 -2.76
N ALA A 192 -18.68 19.24 -3.25
CA ALA A 192 -17.90 18.31 -2.43
C ALA A 192 -17.12 19.02 -1.31
N ARG A 193 -16.50 20.16 -1.59
CA ARG A 193 -15.82 20.99 -0.55
C ARG A 193 -16.77 21.36 0.58
N ARG A 194 -17.97 21.82 0.26
CA ARG A 194 -18.99 22.17 1.27
C ARG A 194 -19.46 20.95 2.05
N ALA A 195 -19.78 19.85 1.36
CA ALA A 195 -20.27 18.61 1.99
C ALA A 195 -19.23 17.99 2.93
N LEU A 196 -17.96 18.03 2.54
CA LEU A 196 -16.84 17.48 3.33
C LEU A 196 -16.22 18.50 4.28
N ASN A 197 -16.77 19.73 4.33
CA ASN A 197 -16.28 20.85 5.14
C ASN A 197 -14.77 21.09 4.96
N LEU A 198 -14.29 21.11 3.68
CA LEU A 198 -12.88 21.32 3.37
C LEU A 198 -12.53 22.81 3.39
N PRO A 199 -11.32 23.18 3.82
CA PRO A 199 -10.81 24.55 3.68
C PRO A 199 -10.72 24.92 2.19
N PRO A 200 -10.77 26.23 1.85
CA PRO A 200 -10.59 26.70 0.47
C PRO A 200 -9.22 26.33 -0.10
N GLU A 201 -8.18 26.35 0.75
CA GLU A 201 -6.83 25.90 0.46
C GLU A 201 -6.32 25.03 1.59
N TYR A 202 -5.59 23.96 1.27
CA TYR A 202 -4.98 23.10 2.29
C TYR A 202 -3.90 22.18 1.71
N LEU A 203 -2.99 21.78 2.59
CA LEU A 203 -2.09 20.66 2.35
C LEU A 203 -2.79 19.36 2.73
N LEU A 204 -2.58 18.30 1.96
CA LEU A 204 -3.19 16.99 2.21
C LEU A 204 -2.13 15.94 2.53
N PHE A 205 -2.42 15.13 3.54
CA PHE A 205 -1.77 13.84 3.78
C PHE A 205 -2.83 12.74 3.82
N VAL A 206 -2.54 11.58 3.23
CA VAL A 206 -3.40 10.39 3.27
C VAL A 206 -2.61 9.19 3.79
N GLY A 207 -3.07 8.62 4.90
CA GLY A 207 -2.45 7.45 5.51
C GLY A 207 -2.81 7.29 6.99
N ALA A 208 -2.51 6.13 7.58
CA ALA A 208 -2.68 5.92 9.01
C ALA A 208 -1.64 6.71 9.82
N THR A 209 -1.99 7.10 11.06
CA THR A 209 -1.07 7.80 11.97
C THR A 209 -0.07 6.81 12.60
N GLU A 210 0.82 6.29 11.78
CA GLU A 210 1.86 5.31 12.14
C GLU A 210 3.25 5.98 12.18
N PRO A 211 4.20 5.52 13.02
CA PRO A 211 5.55 6.13 13.11
C PRO A 211 6.29 6.20 11.77
N ARG A 212 6.10 5.21 10.89
CA ARG A 212 6.74 5.19 9.56
C ARG A 212 6.24 6.29 8.63
N LYS A 213 5.06 6.86 8.90
CA LYS A 213 4.46 7.94 8.10
C LYS A 213 5.01 9.32 8.44
N ASN A 214 5.84 9.44 9.49
CA ASN A 214 6.62 10.63 9.80
C ASN A 214 5.80 11.91 9.99
N LEU A 215 4.63 11.79 10.60
CA LEU A 215 3.75 12.94 10.78
C LEU A 215 4.27 13.96 11.79
N LEU A 216 5.14 13.57 12.73
CA LEU A 216 5.73 14.48 13.69
C LEU A 216 6.62 15.51 12.99
N ASN A 217 7.52 15.06 12.10
CA ASN A 217 8.35 15.99 11.30
C ASN A 217 7.49 16.82 10.33
N LEU A 218 6.37 16.28 9.82
CA LEU A 218 5.43 17.06 9.00
C LEU A 218 4.80 18.21 9.80
N ILE A 219 4.45 17.99 11.08
CA ILE A 219 3.94 19.06 11.96
C ILE A 219 5.02 20.11 12.23
N ASP A 220 6.27 19.68 12.44
CA ASP A 220 7.39 20.60 12.61
C ASP A 220 7.65 21.42 11.33
N ALA A 221 7.62 20.78 10.18
CA ALA A 221 7.72 21.46 8.87
C ALA A 221 6.56 22.45 8.65
N LEU A 222 5.33 22.09 9.01
CA LEU A 222 4.18 22.99 8.92
C LEU A 222 4.36 24.23 9.78
N ALA A 223 4.92 24.10 10.99
CA ALA A 223 5.25 25.24 11.84
C ALA A 223 6.23 26.19 11.15
N LEU A 224 7.25 25.64 10.48
CA LEU A 224 8.21 26.43 9.70
C LEU A 224 7.56 27.09 8.48
N VAL A 225 6.66 26.42 7.77
CA VAL A 225 5.87 27.01 6.67
C VAL A 225 5.06 28.19 7.17
N HIS A 226 4.39 28.06 8.34
CA HIS A 226 3.62 29.14 8.94
C HIS A 226 4.48 30.34 9.37
N GLN A 227 5.69 30.10 9.78
CA GLN A 227 6.64 31.14 10.18
C GLN A 227 7.27 31.86 8.98
N ARG A 228 7.63 31.14 7.92
CA ARG A 228 8.45 31.64 6.81
C ARG A 228 7.64 32.10 5.61
N TYR A 229 6.39 31.61 5.47
CA TYR A 229 5.59 31.88 4.28
C TYR A 229 4.18 32.36 4.64
N ARG A 230 3.24 31.42 4.86
CA ARG A 230 1.85 31.74 5.20
C ARG A 230 1.19 30.64 6.01
N LYS A 231 0.12 31.01 6.72
CA LYS A 231 -0.69 30.05 7.44
C LYS A 231 -1.58 29.30 6.46
N ILE A 232 -1.40 27.99 6.34
CA ILE A 232 -2.18 27.10 5.51
C ILE A 232 -2.62 25.88 6.34
N PRO A 233 -3.89 25.43 6.25
CA PRO A 233 -4.34 24.23 6.93
C PRO A 233 -3.68 22.96 6.37
N LEU A 234 -3.47 21.98 7.28
CA LEU A 234 -3.11 20.60 6.94
C LEU A 234 -4.29 19.68 7.24
N VAL A 235 -4.72 18.91 6.24
CA VAL A 235 -5.78 17.91 6.36
C VAL A 235 -5.15 16.53 6.35
N LEU A 236 -5.36 15.78 7.44
CA LEU A 236 -4.88 14.42 7.61
C LEU A 236 -6.06 13.46 7.45
N VAL A 237 -6.01 12.58 6.45
CA VAL A 237 -7.05 11.59 6.17
C VAL A 237 -6.48 10.20 6.36
N GLY A 238 -7.10 9.40 7.23
CA GLY A 238 -6.67 8.03 7.44
C GLY A 238 -7.01 7.52 8.85
N ARG A 239 -6.69 6.26 9.10
CA ARG A 239 -7.03 5.64 10.38
C ARG A 239 -6.11 6.10 11.51
N ARG A 240 -6.63 6.06 12.72
CA ARG A 240 -5.80 6.15 13.92
C ARG A 240 -4.85 4.96 13.95
N GLY A 241 -3.57 5.24 14.10
CA GLY A 241 -2.48 4.27 14.28
C GLY A 241 -1.73 4.53 15.60
N ASP A 242 -0.62 3.84 15.78
CA ASP A 242 0.12 3.79 17.06
C ASP A 242 0.79 5.11 17.46
N ASP A 243 1.00 6.04 16.49
CA ASP A 243 1.64 7.33 16.73
C ASP A 243 0.64 8.49 16.93
N HIS A 244 -0.65 8.17 17.00
CA HIS A 244 -1.70 9.18 17.04
C HIS A 244 -1.60 10.14 18.25
N ASP A 245 -1.32 9.60 19.43
CA ASP A 245 -1.26 10.40 20.66
C ASP A 245 -0.02 11.32 20.67
N ASN A 246 1.12 10.85 20.15
CA ASN A 246 2.31 11.67 19.93
C ASN A 246 2.03 12.80 18.92
N LEU A 247 1.30 12.49 17.84
CA LEU A 247 0.89 13.49 16.85
C LEU A 247 0.05 14.60 17.49
N LEU A 248 -0.95 14.26 18.31
CA LEU A 248 -1.76 15.25 19.03
C LEU A 248 -0.92 16.11 19.97
N ALA A 249 -0.02 15.49 20.72
CA ALA A 249 0.90 16.20 21.61
C ALA A 249 1.79 17.19 20.84
N THR A 250 2.32 16.77 19.68
CA THR A 250 3.16 17.64 18.84
C THR A 250 2.37 18.82 18.26
N ILE A 251 1.13 18.58 17.80
CA ILE A 251 0.23 19.65 17.31
C ILE A 251 -0.01 20.72 18.40
N VAL A 252 -0.25 20.28 19.63
CA VAL A 252 -0.44 21.18 20.77
C VAL A 252 0.86 21.95 21.08
N ALA A 253 1.99 21.26 21.16
CA ALA A 253 3.30 21.85 21.45
C ALA A 253 3.71 22.92 20.42
N ARG A 254 3.29 22.76 19.15
CA ARG A 254 3.54 23.73 18.06
C ARG A 254 2.42 24.76 17.91
N SER A 255 1.38 24.77 18.77
CA SER A 255 0.22 25.66 18.70
C SER A 255 -0.51 25.61 17.34
N LEU A 256 -0.51 24.44 16.70
CA LEU A 256 -1.11 24.21 15.38
C LEU A 256 -2.54 23.65 15.43
N GLY A 257 -3.17 23.55 16.60
CA GLY A 257 -4.53 23.03 16.75
C GLY A 257 -5.55 23.61 15.77
N PRO A 258 -5.63 24.93 15.53
CA PRO A 258 -6.56 25.53 14.57
C PRO A 258 -6.27 25.19 13.09
N TRP A 259 -5.07 24.70 12.80
CA TRP A 259 -4.55 24.52 11.45
C TRP A 259 -4.43 23.05 11.01
N VAL A 260 -4.58 22.11 11.93
CA VAL A 260 -4.50 20.68 11.61
C VAL A 260 -5.85 20.00 11.80
N ARG A 261 -6.38 19.40 10.76
CA ARG A 261 -7.65 18.66 10.78
C ARG A 261 -7.39 17.17 10.58
N ILE A 262 -7.78 16.34 11.54
CA ILE A 262 -7.67 14.88 11.48
C ILE A 262 -9.07 14.32 11.23
N LEU A 263 -9.32 13.75 10.04
CA LEU A 263 -10.66 13.39 9.57
C LEU A 263 -10.97 11.90 9.64
N GLY A 264 -10.03 11.08 10.09
CA GLY A 264 -10.21 9.62 10.11
C GLY A 264 -10.24 9.00 8.70
N TYR A 265 -10.64 7.73 8.62
CA TYR A 265 -10.77 6.99 7.36
C TYR A 265 -11.89 7.58 6.48
N ARG A 266 -11.62 7.68 5.19
CA ARG A 266 -12.59 8.07 4.17
C ARG A 266 -12.62 7.05 3.03
N PRO A 267 -13.81 6.72 2.49
CA PRO A 267 -13.91 5.83 1.35
C PRO A 267 -13.31 6.48 0.09
N GLU A 268 -12.84 5.68 -0.86
CA GLU A 268 -12.19 6.15 -2.09
C GLU A 268 -13.04 7.18 -2.87
N ARG A 269 -14.38 7.00 -2.87
CA ARG A 269 -15.31 7.93 -3.52
C ARG A 269 -15.27 9.35 -2.95
N GLU A 270 -15.00 9.49 -1.67
CA GLU A 270 -14.79 10.79 -1.04
C GLU A 270 -13.34 11.23 -1.21
N LEU A 271 -12.39 10.29 -1.10
CA LEU A 271 -10.95 10.56 -1.09
C LEU A 271 -10.48 11.24 -2.37
N LYS A 272 -11.07 10.92 -3.55
CA LYS A 272 -10.77 11.61 -4.80
C LYS A 272 -10.97 13.13 -4.70
N TYR A 273 -12.00 13.59 -3.99
CA TYR A 273 -12.26 15.03 -3.82
C TYR A 273 -11.28 15.68 -2.85
N PHE A 274 -10.80 14.93 -1.85
CA PHE A 274 -9.72 15.43 -0.99
C PHE A 274 -8.44 15.69 -1.79
N TYR A 275 -8.08 14.81 -2.70
CA TYR A 275 -6.96 15.03 -3.60
C TYR A 275 -7.22 16.22 -4.53
N GLN A 276 -8.30 16.19 -5.31
CA GLN A 276 -8.58 17.21 -6.33
C GLN A 276 -8.76 18.62 -5.78
N ALA A 277 -9.15 18.76 -4.51
CA ALA A 277 -9.34 20.04 -3.85
C ALA A 277 -8.10 20.54 -3.11
N ALA A 278 -7.06 19.72 -2.93
CA ALA A 278 -5.85 20.08 -2.20
C ALA A 278 -4.95 21.03 -3.00
N SER A 279 -4.27 21.93 -2.30
CA SER A 279 -3.24 22.80 -2.89
C SER A 279 -1.94 22.03 -3.19
N ALA A 280 -1.59 21.06 -2.33
CA ALA A 280 -0.51 20.12 -2.55
C ALA A 280 -0.72 18.86 -1.70
N PHE A 281 -0.19 17.74 -2.17
CA PHE A 281 -0.11 16.48 -1.42
C PHE A 281 1.28 16.32 -0.81
N ILE A 282 1.35 16.06 0.50
CA ILE A 282 2.62 15.90 1.21
C ILE A 282 2.73 14.45 1.70
N PHE A 283 3.80 13.77 1.30
CA PHE A 283 4.00 12.36 1.62
C PHE A 283 5.36 12.13 2.32
N PRO A 284 5.43 12.37 3.64
CA PRO A 284 6.69 12.47 4.38
C PRO A 284 7.24 11.13 4.89
N SER A 285 6.71 10.01 4.43
CA SER A 285 7.02 8.67 4.96
C SER A 285 8.53 8.35 4.98
N PHE A 286 9.02 7.79 6.07
CA PHE A 286 10.37 7.25 6.15
C PHE A 286 10.57 6.02 5.29
N CYS A 287 9.51 5.22 5.12
CA CYS A 287 9.59 3.98 4.36
C CYS A 287 8.24 3.60 3.76
N GLU A 288 8.25 3.32 2.47
CA GLU A 288 7.15 2.74 1.72
C GLU A 288 7.65 1.63 0.81
N GLY A 289 6.87 0.56 0.71
CA GLY A 289 7.13 -0.48 -0.27
C GLY A 289 6.72 -0.08 -1.69
N PHE A 290 5.81 0.92 -1.81
CA PHE A 290 5.35 1.45 -3.09
C PHE A 290 4.87 2.91 -2.98
N GLY A 291 3.77 3.17 -2.24
CA GLY A 291 3.23 4.52 -2.09
C GLY A 291 1.96 4.76 -2.92
N LEU A 292 0.93 3.91 -2.80
CA LEU A 292 -0.34 4.13 -3.50
C LEU A 292 -0.91 5.55 -3.33
N PRO A 293 -0.90 6.19 -2.13
CA PRO A 293 -1.39 7.55 -1.97
C PRO A 293 -0.63 8.58 -2.81
N LEU A 294 0.67 8.38 -3.05
CA LEU A 294 1.47 9.21 -3.94
C LEU A 294 0.94 9.14 -5.38
N LEU A 295 0.68 7.93 -5.84
CA LEU A 295 0.16 7.67 -7.18
C LEU A 295 -1.27 8.20 -7.35
N GLU A 296 -2.12 8.05 -6.32
CA GLU A 296 -3.49 8.58 -6.28
C GLU A 296 -3.51 10.12 -6.39
N ALA A 297 -2.59 10.80 -5.68
CA ALA A 297 -2.43 12.25 -5.76
C ALA A 297 -2.00 12.69 -7.17
N MET A 298 -0.99 12.03 -7.74
CA MET A 298 -0.49 12.31 -9.09
C MET A 298 -1.60 12.18 -10.14
N ALA A 299 -2.36 11.07 -10.10
CA ALA A 299 -3.48 10.85 -11.01
C ALA A 299 -4.60 11.87 -10.85
N SER A 300 -4.87 12.30 -9.62
CA SER A 300 -5.86 13.33 -9.30
C SER A 300 -5.44 14.74 -9.73
N GLY A 301 -4.22 14.92 -10.24
CA GLY A 301 -3.71 16.20 -10.71
C GLY A 301 -3.35 17.17 -9.59
N VAL A 302 -2.82 16.67 -8.48
CA VAL A 302 -2.34 17.46 -7.35
C VAL A 302 -0.82 17.49 -7.39
N PRO A 303 -0.17 18.65 -7.23
CA PRO A 303 1.28 18.71 -7.13
C PRO A 303 1.74 18.00 -5.85
N VAL A 304 2.82 17.26 -5.94
CA VAL A 304 3.30 16.37 -4.90
C VAL A 304 4.64 16.82 -4.35
N ALA A 305 4.74 16.93 -3.01
CA ALA A 305 6.02 16.93 -2.30
C ALA A 305 6.14 15.64 -1.48
N ALA A 306 7.23 14.89 -1.68
CA ALA A 306 7.38 13.56 -1.09
C ALA A 306 8.80 13.32 -0.58
N SER A 307 8.95 12.37 0.33
CA SER A 307 10.26 11.90 0.76
C SER A 307 11.06 11.31 -0.40
N GLY A 308 12.34 11.70 -0.53
CA GLY A 308 13.24 11.23 -1.57
C GLY A 308 13.88 9.86 -1.27
N VAL A 309 13.19 8.97 -0.53
CA VAL A 309 13.75 7.70 -0.05
C VAL A 309 12.86 6.50 -0.40
N THR A 310 13.43 5.32 -0.32
CA THR A 310 12.76 4.02 -0.53
C THR A 310 12.14 3.88 -1.93
N ALA A 311 10.88 3.43 -2.04
CA ALA A 311 10.23 3.25 -3.34
C ALA A 311 9.63 4.55 -3.93
N MET A 312 9.60 5.67 -3.19
CA MET A 312 8.94 6.88 -3.65
C MET A 312 9.57 7.51 -4.91
N PRO A 313 10.93 7.64 -5.01
CA PRO A 313 11.55 8.10 -6.26
C PRO A 313 11.31 7.16 -7.45
N GLU A 314 11.27 5.85 -7.20
CA GLU A 314 10.98 4.83 -8.23
C GLU A 314 9.55 4.98 -8.78
N VAL A 315 8.57 5.24 -7.91
CA VAL A 315 7.16 5.37 -8.29
C VAL A 315 6.89 6.72 -8.93
N ALA A 316 7.34 7.81 -8.32
CA ALA A 316 7.04 9.16 -8.82
C ALA A 316 7.91 9.58 -10.01
N GLY A 317 9.13 9.04 -10.16
CA GLY A 317 10.07 9.55 -11.15
C GLY A 317 10.39 11.03 -10.90
N ASP A 318 10.21 11.86 -11.90
CA ASP A 318 10.39 13.31 -11.85
C ASP A 318 9.09 14.10 -11.58
N ALA A 319 8.01 13.40 -11.22
CA ALA A 319 6.70 14.00 -10.98
C ALA A 319 6.45 14.39 -9.50
N ALA A 320 7.49 14.49 -8.68
CA ALA A 320 7.40 14.95 -7.30
C ALA A 320 8.58 15.85 -6.91
N CYS A 321 8.31 16.82 -6.03
CA CYS A 321 9.33 17.61 -5.38
C CYS A 321 9.84 16.84 -4.16
N PHE A 322 11.06 16.28 -4.25
CA PHE A 322 11.60 15.45 -3.19
C PHE A 322 12.28 16.23 -2.09
N PHE A 323 12.13 15.73 -0.84
CA PHE A 323 12.81 16.23 0.34
C PHE A 323 13.40 15.10 1.20
N ASP A 324 14.32 15.47 2.08
CA ASP A 324 14.84 14.58 3.12
C ASP A 324 13.79 14.43 4.25
N PRO A 325 13.25 13.22 4.51
CA PRO A 325 12.26 13.00 5.57
C PRO A 325 12.80 13.22 6.99
N GLU A 326 14.14 13.22 7.18
CA GLU A 326 14.76 13.50 8.47
C GLU A 326 14.88 15.00 8.75
N SER A 327 14.72 15.87 7.74
CA SER A 327 14.84 17.33 7.86
C SER A 327 13.48 18.04 7.72
N PRO A 328 12.86 18.50 8.82
CA PRO A 328 11.69 19.37 8.76
C PRO A 328 11.94 20.66 7.98
N GLU A 329 13.19 21.18 7.98
CA GLU A 329 13.59 22.39 7.27
C GLU A 329 13.53 22.19 5.75
N ASP A 330 14.11 21.10 5.22
CA ASP A 330 14.05 20.79 3.80
C ASP A 330 12.61 20.48 3.37
N MET A 331 11.87 19.72 4.19
CA MET A 331 10.45 19.47 3.96
C MET A 331 9.66 20.78 3.86
N ALA A 332 9.85 21.71 4.77
CA ALA A 332 9.19 23.00 4.74
C ALA A 332 9.56 23.82 3.50
N GLU A 333 10.84 23.83 3.10
CA GLU A 333 11.30 24.50 1.88
C GLU A 333 10.61 23.95 0.65
N LYS A 334 10.54 22.60 0.47
CA LYS A 334 9.85 21.98 -0.65
C LYS A 334 8.34 22.18 -0.62
N MET A 335 7.73 22.18 0.57
CA MET A 335 6.31 22.54 0.73
C MET A 335 6.03 23.97 0.26
N ILE A 336 6.86 24.94 0.66
CA ILE A 336 6.76 26.34 0.23
C ILE A 336 6.92 26.44 -1.28
N ARG A 337 7.97 25.83 -1.82
CA ARG A 337 8.26 25.85 -3.25
C ARG A 337 7.10 25.33 -4.10
N VAL A 338 6.50 24.20 -3.71
CA VAL A 338 5.32 23.64 -4.42
C VAL A 338 4.09 24.57 -4.30
N LEU A 339 4.01 25.43 -3.28
CA LEU A 339 2.91 26.37 -3.11
C LEU A 339 3.12 27.70 -3.85
N GLU A 340 4.37 28.14 -4.05
CA GLU A 340 4.72 29.45 -4.63
C GLU A 340 5.00 29.39 -6.13
N ASP A 341 5.67 28.31 -6.60
CA ASP A 341 6.16 28.18 -7.96
C ASP A 341 5.08 27.55 -8.86
N GLU A 342 4.33 28.40 -9.54
CA GLU A 342 3.20 27.97 -10.38
C GLU A 342 3.68 27.13 -11.58
N ASP A 343 4.84 27.49 -12.19
CA ASP A 343 5.37 26.77 -13.34
C ASP A 343 5.78 25.34 -12.92
N MET A 344 6.46 25.22 -11.78
CA MET A 344 6.81 23.92 -11.20
C MET A 344 5.55 23.11 -10.83
N ARG A 345 4.52 23.74 -10.28
CA ARG A 345 3.25 23.05 -9.95
C ARG A 345 2.60 22.44 -11.19
N GLN A 346 2.51 23.19 -12.27
CA GLN A 346 1.93 22.71 -13.53
C GLN A 346 2.76 21.58 -14.13
N ASP A 347 4.10 21.69 -14.13
CA ASP A 347 5.00 20.64 -14.58
C ASP A 347 4.83 19.34 -13.77
N LEU A 348 4.79 19.44 -12.43
CA LEU A 348 4.56 18.29 -11.55
C LEU A 348 3.19 17.62 -11.78
N ILE A 349 2.15 18.41 -12.01
CA ILE A 349 0.80 17.92 -12.30
C ILE A 349 0.77 17.15 -13.62
N GLU A 350 1.36 17.72 -14.69
CA GLU A 350 1.38 17.10 -16.01
C GLU A 350 2.18 15.79 -16.01
N LYS A 351 3.40 15.84 -15.45
CA LYS A 351 4.25 14.65 -15.27
C LYS A 351 3.55 13.59 -14.41
N GLY A 352 2.90 14.02 -13.31
CA GLY A 352 2.20 13.12 -12.40
C GLY A 352 1.06 12.37 -13.09
N ARG A 353 0.23 13.06 -13.84
CA ARG A 353 -0.86 12.43 -14.61
C ARG A 353 -0.33 11.45 -15.63
N THR A 354 0.71 11.83 -16.37
CA THR A 354 1.36 10.96 -17.36
C THR A 354 1.94 9.72 -16.70
N ARG A 355 2.70 9.90 -15.62
CA ARG A 355 3.33 8.82 -14.88
C ARG A 355 2.33 7.83 -14.28
N ALA A 356 1.20 8.32 -13.77
CA ALA A 356 0.15 7.49 -13.18
C ALA A 356 -0.45 6.47 -14.18
N LEU A 357 -0.44 6.75 -15.48
CA LEU A 357 -0.94 5.85 -16.52
C LEU A 357 -0.10 4.57 -16.71
N ASP A 358 1.14 4.57 -16.24
CA ASP A 358 2.04 3.41 -16.31
C ASP A 358 1.61 2.30 -15.32
N PHE A 359 0.82 2.63 -14.31
CA PHE A 359 0.46 1.77 -13.19
C PHE A 359 -0.98 1.27 -13.31
N ARG A 360 -1.13 0.06 -13.83
CA ARG A 360 -2.44 -0.55 -14.08
C ARG A 360 -2.54 -1.92 -13.44
N TRP A 361 -3.65 -2.19 -12.79
CA TRP A 361 -3.90 -3.49 -12.16
C TRP A 361 -3.93 -4.64 -13.18
N GLU A 362 -4.36 -4.37 -14.42
CA GLU A 362 -4.31 -5.33 -15.52
C GLU A 362 -2.88 -5.80 -15.80
N LYS A 363 -1.92 -4.87 -15.81
CA LYS A 363 -0.50 -5.17 -15.99
C LYS A 363 0.04 -5.99 -14.83
N THR A 364 -0.28 -5.58 -13.59
CA THR A 364 0.08 -6.32 -12.38
C THR A 364 -0.40 -7.77 -12.45
N ALA A 365 -1.65 -7.99 -12.86
CA ALA A 365 -2.23 -9.34 -12.98
C ALA A 365 -1.60 -10.16 -14.11
N ALA A 366 -1.37 -9.56 -15.28
CA ALA A 366 -0.75 -10.22 -16.41
C ALA A 366 0.68 -10.67 -16.08
N GLU A 367 1.50 -9.80 -15.51
CA GLU A 367 2.87 -10.12 -15.07
C GLU A 367 2.89 -11.17 -13.95
N THR A 368 1.89 -11.16 -13.08
CA THR A 368 1.72 -12.18 -12.03
C THR A 368 1.39 -13.53 -12.63
N LEU A 369 0.50 -13.61 -13.62
CA LEU A 369 0.19 -14.86 -14.35
C LEU A 369 1.39 -15.41 -15.09
N GLU A 370 2.15 -14.58 -15.76
CA GLU A 370 3.40 -14.94 -16.42
C GLU A 370 4.39 -15.58 -15.41
N PHE A 371 4.54 -14.94 -14.25
CA PHE A 371 5.40 -15.46 -13.19
C PHE A 371 4.91 -16.80 -12.65
N TYR A 372 3.59 -17.00 -12.50
CA TYR A 372 3.05 -18.31 -12.12
C TYR A 372 3.40 -19.40 -13.11
N ARG A 373 3.30 -19.11 -14.42
CA ARG A 373 3.69 -20.06 -15.48
C ARG A 373 5.17 -20.41 -15.40
N SER A 374 6.03 -19.42 -15.26
CA SER A 374 7.48 -19.62 -15.16
C SER A 374 7.88 -20.46 -13.94
N VAL A 375 7.31 -20.18 -12.76
CA VAL A 375 7.61 -20.93 -11.53
C VAL A 375 7.06 -22.35 -11.58
N SER A 376 5.94 -22.57 -12.25
CA SER A 376 5.33 -23.91 -12.40
C SER A 376 5.95 -24.76 -13.50
N GLY A 377 6.89 -24.21 -14.31
CA GLY A 377 7.47 -24.90 -15.45
C GLY A 377 6.51 -25.12 -16.62
N ARG A 378 5.47 -24.30 -16.71
CA ARG A 378 4.46 -24.31 -17.78
C ARG A 378 4.61 -23.01 -18.58
N ALA A 379 5.66 -22.97 -19.42
CA ALA A 379 5.89 -21.85 -20.34
C ALA A 379 4.90 -21.89 -21.50
#